data_612ecb256297a54d801ead023a92d1ba
#
_entry.id   612ecb256297a54d801ead023a92d1ba
#
_cell.length_a   1.000
_cell.length_b   1.000
_cell.length_c   1.000
_cell.angle_alpha   90.00
_cell.angle_beta   90.00
_cell.angle_gamma   90.00
#
_symmetry.space_group_name_H-M   'P 1'
#
loop_
_entity.id
_entity.type
_entity.pdbx_description
1 polymer ?
#
loop_
_entity_poly.entity_id
_entity_poly.type
_entity_poly.pdbx_seq_one_letter_code
_entity_poly.pdbx_strand_id
1 'polypeptide(L)'
;MLADAAKPLPGVAPTGDTRVRDEQARLTAAVRQNYQFLWRSLRRLGLQAADVDDAAQQVLSVFARRLADVNVGAERSFLFQTALRIASEARRASARSVVRSDHEAVANMPDPAPNAEAQIERREARALLDEVLDAMAYELRVVFILFELEEMSTAQIAALLEIPAGTVGSRLHRAREEFGTMTVRVKARRAFSGGRP
;
A
#
# COMPACT_ATOMS: atom_id res chain seq x y z
N MET A 1 -3.89 -63.46 -19.41
CA MET A 1 -4.94 -62.79 -18.61
C MET A 1 -4.66 -61.31 -18.59
N LEU A 2 -5.58 -60.58 -19.19
CA LEU A 2 -5.47 -59.15 -19.49
C LEU A 2 -5.55 -58.33 -18.19
N ALA A 3 -4.61 -57.37 -18.02
CA ALA A 3 -4.76 -56.26 -17.14
C ALA A 3 -5.04 -55.04 -18.00
N ASP A 4 -6.29 -54.63 -18.01
CA ASP A 4 -6.79 -53.42 -18.71
C ASP A 4 -6.31 -52.18 -17.96
N ALA A 5 -5.38 -51.46 -18.55
CA ALA A 5 -4.92 -50.17 -18.06
C ALA A 5 -5.96 -49.11 -18.42
N ALA A 6 -6.76 -48.72 -17.46
CA ALA A 6 -7.72 -47.64 -17.58
C ALA A 6 -7.01 -46.33 -17.95
N LYS A 7 -7.22 -45.90 -19.19
CA LYS A 7 -6.80 -44.65 -19.78
C LYS A 7 -7.47 -43.50 -19.01
N PRO A 8 -6.71 -42.48 -18.47
CA PRO A 8 -7.36 -41.35 -17.84
C PRO A 8 -8.17 -40.56 -18.87
N LEU A 9 -9.40 -40.24 -18.52
CA LEU A 9 -10.31 -39.42 -19.32
C LEU A 9 -9.71 -37.99 -19.49
N PRO A 10 -9.83 -37.38 -20.69
CA PRO A 10 -9.36 -36.02 -20.91
C PRO A 10 -10.11 -35.03 -19.99
N GLY A 11 -9.38 -34.16 -19.32
CA GLY A 11 -9.91 -33.19 -18.37
C GLY A 11 -11.04 -32.37 -18.99
N VAL A 12 -12.20 -32.42 -18.35
CA VAL A 12 -13.33 -31.54 -18.64
C VAL A 12 -12.87 -30.11 -18.42
N ALA A 13 -12.84 -29.30 -19.49
CA ALA A 13 -12.58 -27.87 -19.37
C ALA A 13 -13.60 -27.27 -18.36
N PRO A 14 -13.16 -26.41 -17.43
CA PRO A 14 -14.05 -25.84 -16.42
C PRO A 14 -15.22 -25.14 -17.10
N THR A 15 -16.43 -25.53 -16.73
CA THR A 15 -17.67 -24.89 -17.20
C THR A 15 -17.64 -23.41 -16.79
N GLY A 16 -18.27 -22.52 -17.55
CA GLY A 16 -18.26 -21.07 -17.29
C GLY A 16 -18.63 -20.68 -15.85
N ASP A 17 -19.47 -21.47 -15.19
CA ASP A 17 -19.88 -21.29 -13.79
C ASP A 17 -18.71 -21.54 -12.80
N THR A 18 -17.81 -22.48 -13.08
CA THR A 18 -16.63 -22.76 -12.25
C THR A 18 -15.62 -21.61 -12.34
N ARG A 19 -15.39 -21.06 -13.53
CA ARG A 19 -14.49 -19.90 -13.72
C ARG A 19 -14.98 -18.67 -12.96
N VAL A 20 -16.25 -18.34 -13.06
CA VAL A 20 -16.86 -17.20 -12.35
C VAL A 20 -16.73 -17.37 -10.83
N ARG A 21 -16.93 -18.56 -10.32
CA ARG A 21 -16.76 -18.85 -8.89
C ARG A 21 -15.31 -18.72 -8.44
N ASP A 22 -14.37 -19.21 -9.23
CA ASP A 22 -12.92 -19.11 -8.94
C ASP A 22 -12.44 -17.66 -8.96
N GLU A 23 -12.88 -16.86 -9.93
CA GLU A 23 -12.59 -15.44 -10.00
C GLU A 23 -13.17 -14.67 -8.81
N GLN A 24 -14.40 -14.97 -8.42
CA GLN A 24 -15.05 -14.36 -7.27
C GLN A 24 -14.36 -14.73 -5.95
N ALA A 25 -13.95 -15.99 -5.81
CA ALA A 25 -13.19 -16.46 -4.66
C ALA A 25 -11.83 -15.77 -4.58
N ARG A 26 -11.12 -15.65 -5.71
CA ARG A 26 -9.85 -14.96 -5.83
C ARG A 26 -9.97 -13.47 -5.48
N LEU A 27 -10.99 -12.79 -6.01
CA LEU A 27 -11.28 -11.40 -5.70
C LEU A 27 -11.49 -11.20 -4.20
N THR A 28 -12.36 -12.03 -3.61
CA THR A 28 -12.67 -11.94 -2.19
C THR A 28 -11.44 -12.19 -1.32
N ALA A 29 -10.63 -13.19 -1.66
CA ALA A 29 -9.39 -13.48 -0.95
C ALA A 29 -8.40 -12.32 -1.04
N ALA A 30 -8.19 -11.79 -2.25
CA ALA A 30 -7.27 -10.67 -2.48
C ALA A 30 -7.69 -9.41 -1.71
N VAL A 31 -8.99 -9.07 -1.71
CA VAL A 31 -9.53 -7.95 -0.94
C VAL A 31 -9.30 -8.16 0.55
N ARG A 32 -9.68 -9.33 1.09
CA ARG A 32 -9.56 -9.63 2.51
C ARG A 32 -8.10 -9.56 3.00
N GLN A 33 -7.17 -10.09 2.21
CA GLN A 33 -5.74 -10.12 2.56
C GLN A 33 -5.06 -8.76 2.43
N ASN A 34 -5.51 -7.92 1.50
CA ASN A 34 -4.79 -6.70 1.15
C ASN A 34 -5.49 -5.40 1.56
N TYR A 35 -6.72 -5.43 2.11
CA TYR A 35 -7.46 -4.20 2.42
C TYR A 35 -6.71 -3.29 3.41
N GLN A 36 -6.20 -3.84 4.51
CA GLN A 36 -5.46 -3.05 5.50
C GLN A 36 -4.13 -2.50 4.94
N PHE A 37 -3.47 -3.30 4.11
CA PHE A 37 -2.27 -2.88 3.40
C PHE A 37 -2.61 -1.70 2.48
N LEU A 38 -3.65 -1.81 1.66
CA LEU A 38 -4.10 -0.78 0.74
C LEU A 38 -4.45 0.52 1.48
N TRP A 39 -5.21 0.41 2.56
CA TRP A 39 -5.61 1.55 3.39
C TRP A 39 -4.38 2.30 3.94
N ARG A 40 -3.43 1.58 4.54
CA ARG A 40 -2.17 2.18 5.03
C ARG A 40 -1.35 2.81 3.91
N SER A 41 -1.28 2.15 2.76
CA SER A 41 -0.54 2.67 1.61
C SER A 41 -1.11 4.00 1.12
N LEU A 42 -2.43 4.10 0.99
CA LEU A 42 -3.11 5.34 0.59
C LEU A 42 -2.85 6.48 1.59
N ARG A 43 -2.91 6.18 2.90
CA ARG A 43 -2.55 7.14 3.94
C ARG A 43 -1.10 7.62 3.81
N ARG A 44 -0.16 6.70 3.69
CA ARG A 44 1.26 7.01 3.52
C ARG A 44 1.57 7.77 2.23
N LEU A 45 0.77 7.57 1.20
CA LEU A 45 0.83 8.33 -0.05
C LEU A 45 0.21 9.74 0.07
N GLY A 46 -0.29 10.12 1.24
CA GLY A 46 -0.71 11.47 1.59
C GLY A 46 -2.19 11.78 1.39
N LEU A 47 -3.05 10.76 1.30
CA LEU A 47 -4.49 10.98 1.32
C LEU A 47 -4.96 11.31 2.74
N GLN A 48 -5.92 12.22 2.86
CA GLN A 48 -6.59 12.51 4.12
C GLN A 48 -7.43 11.31 4.57
N ALA A 49 -7.61 11.13 5.87
CA ALA A 49 -8.37 9.99 6.41
C ALA A 49 -9.79 9.90 5.82
N ALA A 50 -10.44 11.04 5.60
CA ALA A 50 -11.78 11.12 5.02
C ALA A 50 -11.84 10.58 3.57
N ASP A 51 -10.75 10.67 2.81
CA ASP A 51 -10.73 10.31 1.39
C ASP A 51 -10.23 8.89 1.15
N VAL A 52 -9.66 8.24 2.18
CA VAL A 52 -8.99 6.94 2.02
C VAL A 52 -9.96 5.84 1.66
N ASP A 53 -11.14 5.81 2.27
CA ASP A 53 -12.11 4.75 2.01
C ASP A 53 -12.65 4.82 0.60
N ASP A 54 -12.94 6.01 0.10
CA ASP A 54 -13.36 6.24 -1.28
C ASP A 54 -12.26 5.86 -2.28
N ALA A 55 -11.01 6.26 -2.00
CA ALA A 55 -9.86 5.88 -2.81
C ALA A 55 -9.62 4.37 -2.80
N ALA A 56 -9.76 3.72 -1.64
CA ALA A 56 -9.65 2.26 -1.53
C ALA A 56 -10.73 1.55 -2.36
N GLN A 57 -11.98 2.01 -2.31
CA GLN A 57 -13.05 1.48 -3.15
C GLN A 57 -12.76 1.66 -4.65
N GLN A 58 -12.21 2.80 -5.05
CA GLN A 58 -11.80 3.04 -6.44
C GLN A 58 -10.71 2.04 -6.86
N VAL A 59 -9.68 1.83 -6.04
CA VAL A 59 -8.61 0.84 -6.30
C VAL A 59 -9.21 -0.55 -6.46
N LEU A 60 -10.07 -0.97 -5.54
CA LEU A 60 -10.69 -2.29 -5.57
C LEU A 60 -11.63 -2.46 -6.78
N SER A 61 -12.34 -1.40 -7.18
CA SER A 61 -13.17 -1.41 -8.39
C SER A 61 -12.34 -1.58 -9.67
N VAL A 62 -11.16 -0.94 -9.74
CA VAL A 62 -10.22 -1.13 -10.86
C VAL A 62 -9.68 -2.56 -10.85
N PHE A 63 -9.30 -3.07 -9.67
CA PHE A 63 -8.80 -4.43 -9.52
C PHE A 63 -9.83 -5.46 -9.95
N ALA A 64 -11.09 -5.35 -9.49
CA ALA A 64 -12.16 -6.26 -9.87
C ALA A 64 -12.37 -6.32 -11.39
N ARG A 65 -12.36 -5.16 -12.06
CA ARG A 65 -12.49 -5.10 -13.54
C ARG A 65 -11.31 -5.69 -14.29
N ARG A 66 -10.12 -5.66 -13.69
CA ARG A 66 -8.87 -6.10 -14.32
C ARG A 66 -8.33 -7.41 -13.74
N LEU A 67 -9.14 -8.12 -12.94
CA LEU A 67 -8.70 -9.34 -12.24
C LEU A 67 -8.13 -10.40 -13.18
N ALA A 68 -8.74 -10.58 -14.35
CA ALA A 68 -8.29 -11.53 -15.37
C ALA A 68 -6.90 -11.18 -15.96
N ASP A 69 -6.54 -9.90 -15.98
CA ASP A 69 -5.24 -9.42 -16.47
C ASP A 69 -4.12 -9.51 -15.42
N VAL A 70 -4.49 -9.72 -14.15
CA VAL A 70 -3.55 -9.76 -13.04
C VAL A 70 -3.09 -11.18 -12.79
N ASN A 71 -1.79 -11.42 -12.86
CA ASN A 71 -1.22 -12.73 -12.53
C ASN A 71 -1.49 -13.10 -11.08
N VAL A 72 -1.70 -14.39 -10.81
CA VAL A 72 -1.85 -14.92 -9.45
C VAL A 72 -0.58 -14.63 -8.65
N GLY A 73 -0.74 -14.04 -7.47
CA GLY A 73 0.38 -13.61 -6.61
C GLY A 73 0.87 -12.17 -6.87
N ALA A 74 0.41 -11.52 -7.96
CA ALA A 74 0.74 -10.11 -8.25
C ALA A 74 -0.33 -9.12 -7.77
N GLU A 75 -1.35 -9.59 -7.06
CA GLU A 75 -2.49 -8.79 -6.62
C GLU A 75 -2.06 -7.59 -5.77
N ARG A 76 -1.18 -7.81 -4.81
CA ARG A 76 -0.66 -6.76 -3.93
C ARG A 76 0.07 -5.67 -4.71
N SER A 77 0.93 -6.06 -5.63
CA SER A 77 1.68 -5.12 -6.48
C SER A 77 0.73 -4.30 -7.36
N PHE A 78 -0.26 -4.95 -7.98
CA PHE A 78 -1.27 -4.28 -8.81
C PHE A 78 -2.10 -3.27 -7.98
N LEU A 79 -2.57 -3.68 -6.79
CA LEU A 79 -3.32 -2.81 -5.89
C LEU A 79 -2.49 -1.58 -5.48
N PHE A 80 -1.21 -1.78 -5.16
CA PHE A 80 -0.32 -0.68 -4.81
C PHE A 80 -0.07 0.28 -5.98
N GLN A 81 0.19 -0.24 -7.17
CA GLN A 81 0.36 0.59 -8.38
C GLN A 81 -0.88 1.43 -8.67
N THR A 82 -2.07 0.82 -8.52
CA THR A 82 -3.33 1.53 -8.70
C THR A 82 -3.53 2.59 -7.62
N ALA A 83 -3.21 2.26 -6.35
CA ALA A 83 -3.27 3.21 -5.23
C ALA A 83 -2.34 4.41 -5.44
N LEU A 84 -1.13 4.19 -5.92
CA LEU A 84 -0.18 5.25 -6.23
C LEU A 84 -0.72 6.21 -7.30
N ARG A 85 -1.34 5.68 -8.34
CA ARG A 85 -1.96 6.50 -9.40
C ARG A 85 -3.09 7.35 -8.85
N ILE A 86 -4.03 6.75 -8.12
CA ILE A 86 -5.17 7.45 -7.51
C ILE A 86 -4.69 8.50 -6.51
N ALA A 87 -3.72 8.19 -5.65
CA ALA A 87 -3.15 9.15 -4.72
C ALA A 87 -2.48 10.34 -5.43
N SER A 88 -1.78 10.07 -6.53
CA SER A 88 -1.15 11.12 -7.34
C SER A 88 -2.19 12.04 -8.00
N GLU A 89 -3.28 11.48 -8.48
CA GLU A 89 -4.40 12.24 -9.07
C GLU A 89 -5.12 13.09 -8.02
N ALA A 90 -5.46 12.52 -6.87
CA ALA A 90 -6.08 13.22 -5.75
C ALA A 90 -5.22 14.40 -5.28
N ARG A 91 -3.90 14.19 -5.15
CA ARG A 91 -2.98 15.25 -4.78
C ARG A 91 -2.91 16.37 -5.82
N ARG A 92 -2.89 16.05 -7.12
CA ARG A 92 -2.93 17.07 -8.18
C ARG A 92 -4.23 17.87 -8.14
N ALA A 93 -5.35 17.23 -7.81
CA ALA A 93 -6.63 17.89 -7.62
C ALA A 93 -6.62 18.81 -6.39
N SER A 94 -6.10 18.33 -5.25
CA SER A 94 -5.98 19.11 -4.01
C SER A 94 -5.02 20.30 -4.14
N ALA A 95 -3.91 20.15 -4.87
CA ALA A 95 -2.96 21.25 -5.12
C ALA A 95 -3.59 22.38 -5.95
N ARG A 96 -4.65 22.11 -6.72
CA ARG A 96 -5.45 23.11 -7.45
C ARG A 96 -6.54 23.74 -6.60
N SER A 97 -6.94 23.07 -5.52
CA SER A 97 -7.93 23.55 -4.56
C SER A 97 -7.19 23.98 -3.30
N VAL A 98 -7.09 25.30 -3.07
CA VAL A 98 -6.45 25.88 -1.87
C VAL A 98 -7.38 25.71 -0.69
N VAL A 99 -7.41 24.51 -0.10
CA VAL A 99 -8.02 24.25 1.21
C VAL A 99 -7.04 23.48 2.06
N ARG A 100 -6.53 24.14 3.09
CA ARG A 100 -5.77 23.51 4.18
C ARG A 100 -6.74 22.71 5.01
N SER A 101 -6.55 21.40 5.08
CA SER A 101 -7.21 20.55 6.07
C SER A 101 -6.21 20.14 7.13
N ASP A 102 -6.58 20.34 8.38
CA ASP A 102 -5.84 19.93 9.57
C ASP A 102 -5.68 18.41 9.62
N HIS A 103 -4.51 17.98 10.09
CA HIS A 103 -4.18 16.57 10.22
C HIS A 103 -4.92 15.96 11.42
N GLU A 104 -5.99 15.23 11.17
CA GLU A 104 -6.58 14.36 12.18
C GLU A 104 -5.80 13.04 12.31
N ALA A 105 -5.53 12.66 13.57
CA ALA A 105 -4.79 11.44 13.89
C ALA A 105 -5.55 10.20 13.43
N VAL A 106 -4.83 9.29 12.78
CA VAL A 106 -5.35 8.04 12.21
C VAL A 106 -5.86 7.11 13.31
N ALA A 107 -7.14 6.75 13.26
CA ALA A 107 -7.69 5.67 14.07
C ALA A 107 -7.07 4.33 13.64
N ASN A 108 -6.30 3.72 14.53
CA ASN A 108 -5.72 2.40 14.33
C ASN A 108 -6.80 1.31 14.44
N MET A 109 -7.05 0.56 13.37
CA MET A 109 -7.79 -0.70 13.47
C MET A 109 -6.98 -1.72 14.29
N PRO A 110 -7.62 -2.48 15.21
CA PRO A 110 -6.94 -3.44 16.07
C PRO A 110 -6.33 -4.58 15.27
N ASP A 111 -5.07 -4.88 15.53
CA ASP A 111 -4.37 -6.08 15.05
C ASP A 111 -4.49 -7.14 16.17
N PRO A 112 -5.03 -8.33 15.92
CA PRO A 112 -5.19 -9.34 16.96
C PRO A 112 -3.85 -10.02 17.24
N ALA A 113 -3.16 -9.62 18.29
CA ALA A 113 -1.95 -10.28 18.77
C ALA A 113 -1.92 -10.36 20.32
N PRO A 114 -1.36 -11.43 20.91
CA PRO A 114 -1.58 -11.82 22.29
C PRO A 114 -0.79 -11.05 23.36
N ASN A 115 0.01 -10.02 23.02
CA ASN A 115 0.77 -9.25 23.98
C ASN A 115 0.45 -7.75 23.88
N ALA A 116 -0.23 -7.20 24.90
CA ALA A 116 -0.70 -5.81 24.91
C ALA A 116 0.46 -4.79 24.83
N GLU A 117 1.57 -5.05 25.52
CA GLU A 117 2.73 -4.15 25.55
C GLU A 117 3.42 -4.06 24.19
N ALA A 118 3.70 -5.21 23.56
CA ALA A 118 4.24 -5.25 22.20
C ALA A 118 3.29 -4.65 21.14
N GLN A 119 1.98 -4.66 21.39
CA GLN A 119 1.01 -3.99 20.52
C GLN A 119 1.11 -2.45 20.65
N ILE A 120 1.27 -1.93 21.88
CA ILE A 120 1.43 -0.50 22.13
C ILE A 120 2.70 0.00 21.45
N GLU A 121 3.84 -0.65 21.66
CA GLU A 121 5.11 -0.30 21.01
C GLU A 121 5.01 -0.29 19.47
N ARG A 122 4.36 -1.30 18.90
CA ARG A 122 4.14 -1.36 17.44
C ARG A 122 3.23 -0.24 16.94
N ARG A 123 2.20 0.13 17.70
CA ARG A 123 1.32 1.26 17.35
C ARG A 123 2.08 2.58 17.38
N GLU A 124 2.87 2.80 18.43
CA GLU A 124 3.71 4.00 18.55
C GLU A 124 4.75 4.09 17.44
N ALA A 125 5.41 2.98 17.11
CA ALA A 125 6.37 2.92 16.02
C ALA A 125 5.71 3.21 14.66
N ARG A 126 4.52 2.66 14.40
CA ARG A 126 3.74 2.95 13.19
C ARG A 126 3.31 4.42 13.13
N ALA A 127 2.80 4.96 14.22
CA ALA A 127 2.39 6.36 14.30
C ALA A 127 3.59 7.31 14.09
N LEU A 128 4.76 6.96 14.62
CA LEU A 128 5.98 7.71 14.36
C LEU A 128 6.39 7.65 12.90
N LEU A 129 6.37 6.46 12.29
CA LEU A 129 6.69 6.27 10.87
C LEU A 129 5.76 7.11 9.97
N ASP A 130 4.46 7.03 10.21
CA ASP A 130 3.47 7.75 9.40
C ASP A 130 3.66 9.27 9.53
N GLU A 131 3.94 9.79 10.73
CA GLU A 131 4.23 11.20 10.98
C GLU A 131 5.53 11.68 10.31
N VAL A 132 6.57 10.85 10.32
CA VAL A 132 7.83 11.13 9.61
C VAL A 132 7.61 11.16 8.10
N LEU A 133 6.89 10.17 7.57
CA LEU A 133 6.56 10.11 6.14
C LEU A 133 5.74 11.33 5.70
N ASP A 134 4.79 11.78 6.52
CA ASP A 134 3.98 12.97 6.22
C ASP A 134 4.79 14.27 6.18
N ALA A 135 5.86 14.33 6.93
CA ALA A 135 6.78 15.48 6.94
C ALA A 135 7.76 15.49 5.75
N MET A 136 7.90 14.39 5.00
CA MET A 136 8.81 14.27 3.86
C MET A 136 8.22 14.89 2.58
N ALA A 137 9.13 15.36 1.71
CA ALA A 137 8.78 15.74 0.35
C ALA A 137 8.17 14.53 -0.39
N TYR A 138 7.05 14.75 -1.10
CA TYR A 138 6.26 13.66 -1.69
C TYR A 138 7.06 12.73 -2.60
N GLU A 139 7.88 13.28 -3.50
CA GLU A 139 8.65 12.47 -4.45
C GLU A 139 9.70 11.61 -3.78
N LEU A 140 10.23 12.08 -2.64
CA LEU A 140 11.16 11.31 -1.81
C LEU A 140 10.41 10.27 -0.98
N ARG A 141 9.27 10.64 -0.40
CA ARG A 141 8.36 9.73 0.32
C ARG A 141 7.93 8.55 -0.53
N VAL A 142 7.48 8.79 -1.77
CA VAL A 142 7.04 7.73 -2.68
C VAL A 142 8.17 6.73 -2.95
N VAL A 143 9.37 7.22 -3.29
CA VAL A 143 10.51 6.33 -3.57
C VAL A 143 10.93 5.57 -2.31
N PHE A 144 10.90 6.22 -1.14
CA PHE A 144 11.19 5.59 0.15
C PHE A 144 10.20 4.45 0.47
N ILE A 145 8.88 4.71 0.32
CA ILE A 145 7.85 3.69 0.55
C ILE A 145 8.05 2.50 -0.38
N LEU A 146 8.25 2.75 -1.68
CA LEU A 146 8.41 1.70 -2.66
C LEU A 146 9.63 0.82 -2.40
N PHE A 147 10.74 1.42 -1.97
CA PHE A 147 11.98 0.69 -1.75
C PHE A 147 12.04 0.04 -0.36
N GLU A 148 11.81 0.81 0.72
CA GLU A 148 12.02 0.36 2.09
C GLU A 148 10.83 -0.41 2.69
N LEU A 149 9.60 -0.14 2.24
CA LEU A 149 8.40 -0.76 2.81
C LEU A 149 7.76 -1.79 1.87
N GLU A 150 7.90 -1.60 0.55
CA GLU A 150 7.35 -2.53 -0.46
C GLU A 150 8.43 -3.42 -1.10
N GLU A 151 9.69 -3.25 -0.68
CA GLU A 151 10.85 -4.06 -1.09
C GLU A 151 11.05 -4.14 -2.61
N MET A 152 10.63 -3.07 -3.34
CA MET A 152 10.78 -3.01 -4.79
C MET A 152 12.23 -2.65 -5.16
N SER A 153 12.75 -3.29 -6.20
CA SER A 153 14.05 -2.93 -6.78
C SER A 153 14.00 -1.55 -7.45
N THR A 154 15.16 -0.89 -7.54
CA THR A 154 15.27 0.40 -8.25
C THR A 154 14.80 0.34 -9.70
N ALA A 155 14.99 -0.80 -10.38
CA ALA A 155 14.51 -1.01 -11.75
C ALA A 155 12.96 -1.07 -11.80
N GLN A 156 12.32 -1.76 -10.86
CA GLN A 156 10.86 -1.81 -10.75
C GLN A 156 10.27 -0.44 -10.44
N ILE A 157 10.91 0.32 -9.53
CA ILE A 157 10.49 1.68 -9.18
C ILE A 157 10.65 2.62 -10.38
N ALA A 158 11.75 2.52 -11.13
CA ALA A 158 11.98 3.31 -12.35
C ALA A 158 10.89 3.07 -13.39
N ALA A 159 10.54 1.80 -13.64
CA ALA A 159 9.46 1.43 -14.56
C ALA A 159 8.09 1.91 -14.05
N LEU A 160 7.82 1.79 -12.74
CA LEU A 160 6.54 2.19 -12.15
C LEU A 160 6.31 3.70 -12.19
N LEU A 161 7.36 4.48 -11.89
CA LEU A 161 7.27 5.94 -11.82
C LEU A 161 7.58 6.63 -13.17
N GLU A 162 7.96 5.85 -14.19
CA GLU A 162 8.38 6.34 -15.51
C GLU A 162 9.53 7.35 -15.43
N ILE A 163 10.53 7.09 -14.56
CA ILE A 163 11.72 7.91 -14.37
C ILE A 163 13.00 7.08 -14.53
N PRO A 164 14.13 7.69 -14.92
CA PRO A 164 15.40 6.97 -15.02
C PRO A 164 15.83 6.31 -13.71
N ALA A 165 16.43 5.11 -13.77
CA ALA A 165 16.92 4.40 -12.59
C ALA A 165 17.94 5.22 -11.76
N GLY A 166 18.78 6.03 -12.42
CA GLY A 166 19.67 6.97 -11.74
C GLY A 166 18.92 8.03 -10.92
N THR A 167 17.76 8.48 -11.40
CA THR A 167 16.88 9.40 -10.66
C THR A 167 16.27 8.71 -9.43
N VAL A 168 15.90 7.41 -9.55
CA VAL A 168 15.45 6.63 -8.39
C VAL A 168 16.55 6.54 -7.33
N GLY A 169 17.78 6.21 -7.75
CA GLY A 169 18.93 6.11 -6.84
C GLY A 169 19.22 7.43 -6.11
N SER A 170 19.25 8.54 -6.82
CA SER A 170 19.48 9.86 -6.22
C SER A 170 18.34 10.30 -5.30
N ARG A 171 17.07 10.05 -5.68
CA ARG A 171 15.91 10.30 -4.81
C ARG A 171 15.93 9.43 -3.57
N LEU A 172 16.28 8.14 -3.68
CA LEU A 172 16.38 7.25 -2.54
C LEU A 172 17.43 7.66 -1.54
N HIS A 173 18.60 8.07 -2.02
CA HIS A 173 19.66 8.62 -1.15
C HIS A 173 19.14 9.83 -0.35
N ARG A 174 18.59 10.83 -1.03
CA ARG A 174 18.00 12.00 -0.38
C ARG A 174 16.82 11.66 0.53
N ALA A 175 16.00 10.68 0.15
CA ALA A 175 14.87 10.23 0.96
C ALA A 175 15.33 9.65 2.31
N ARG A 176 16.42 8.87 2.32
CA ARG A 176 17.01 8.34 3.56
C ARG A 176 17.56 9.43 4.46
N GLU A 177 18.24 10.43 3.89
CA GLU A 177 18.75 11.59 4.64
C GLU A 177 17.59 12.40 5.25
N GLU A 178 16.56 12.68 4.44
CA GLU A 178 15.38 13.42 4.89
C GLU A 178 14.60 12.63 5.95
N PHE A 179 14.42 11.33 5.77
CA PHE A 179 13.78 10.45 6.77
C PHE A 179 14.53 10.50 8.12
N GLY A 180 15.86 10.41 8.11
CA GLY A 180 16.66 10.53 9.31
C GLY A 180 16.46 11.89 10.00
N THR A 181 16.51 12.97 9.25
CA THR A 181 16.32 14.33 9.74
C THR A 181 14.91 14.52 10.33
N MET A 182 13.87 14.07 9.63
CA MET A 182 12.49 14.19 10.09
C MET A 182 12.22 13.31 11.31
N THR A 183 12.84 12.14 11.39
CA THR A 183 12.74 11.27 12.58
C THR A 183 13.22 11.98 13.85
N VAL A 184 14.36 12.65 13.77
CA VAL A 184 14.90 13.43 14.91
C VAL A 184 13.94 14.57 15.29
N ARG A 185 13.44 15.32 14.32
CA ARG A 185 12.51 16.44 14.53
C ARG A 185 11.18 15.99 15.16
N VAL A 186 10.59 14.93 14.64
CA VAL A 186 9.31 14.39 15.12
C VAL A 186 9.46 13.85 16.55
N LYS A 187 10.55 13.11 16.84
CA LYS A 187 10.84 12.63 18.21
C LYS A 187 11.02 13.79 19.18
N ALA A 188 11.77 14.82 18.82
CA ALA A 188 11.96 16.00 19.65
C ALA A 188 10.62 16.73 19.94
N ARG A 189 9.76 16.88 18.91
CA ARG A 189 8.43 17.48 19.07
C ARG A 189 7.53 16.67 20.02
N ARG A 190 7.50 15.34 19.87
CA ARG A 190 6.72 14.46 20.77
C ARG A 190 7.22 14.55 22.22
N ALA A 191 8.52 14.53 22.42
CA ALA A 191 9.11 14.69 23.78
C ALA A 191 8.70 16.01 24.43
N PHE A 192 8.68 17.11 23.67
CA PHE A 192 8.27 18.41 24.16
C PHE A 192 6.77 18.50 24.44
N SER A 193 5.93 17.85 23.63
CA SER A 193 4.46 17.84 23.79
C SER A 193 4.00 16.91 24.92
N GLY A 194 4.74 15.83 25.23
CA GLY A 194 4.44 14.88 26.30
C GLY A 194 4.86 15.37 27.71
N GLY A 195 5.60 16.45 27.80
CA GLY A 195 6.10 17.03 29.06
C GLY A 195 5.27 18.17 29.64
N ARG A 196 4.00 18.37 29.18
CA ARG A 196 3.12 19.39 29.76
C ARG A 196 2.21 18.73 30.80
N PRO A 197 2.34 19.10 32.10
CA PRO A 197 1.50 18.61 33.18
C PRO A 197 0.03 19.06 33.01
#